data_2548c53f90256a0b30a343cc3327645f
#
_entry.id   2548c53f90256a0b30a343cc3327645f
#
_cell.length_a   1.000
_cell.length_b   1.000
_cell.length_c   1.000
_cell.angle_alpha   90.00
_cell.angle_beta   90.00
_cell.angle_gamma   90.00
#
_symmetry.space_group_name_H-M   'P 1'
#
loop_
_entity.id
_entity.type
_entity.pdbx_description
1 polymer ?
#
loop_
_entity_poly.entity_id
_entity_poly.type
_entity_poly.pdbx_seq_one_letter_code
_entity_poly.pdbx_strand_id
1 'polypeptide(L)'
;YRPGPLSAGVDREYVAAHNDPESVWYMNDLVREVTEETHGFLIFQEQIALLAHKLGRNLTLDEGNLLRKVLTKKGTGKGHEVKDAIYKKFIDGCQDNGLAISQGNNLWQTFEYFSGYGFNKSHAVSYSIISYQCAWLCNYYNVEWVASFLDKEPETRKEKAINLAKQHGYTIQPLNINKSHRSWEILDEQTLIAPLTTIKGLGDKAIDQILAHRPFNTVEELLFNENIIYSKLNKKALDALCRAGAMKDLQDDRFTGDKHFWTATCVDRPRKLKNFAENIEKYRPEGNFSDDERIDFLANLTGIFPINMVIDGAIQAKLDQYGVPPISEFDAELGMCWCIVREVTKKKTKNGKLFYVVDAIDNNSVQTRIRCWSVNPERDLLYANRPYMIKPQYNETWGFSTRGSLNNAWVMLG
;
A
#
# COMPACT_ATOMS: atom_id res chain seq x y z
N TYR A 1 12.14 -0.37 -14.09
CA TYR A 1 12.99 -1.03 -13.11
C TYR A 1 13.17 -2.51 -13.46
N ARG A 2 14.37 -2.91 -13.90
CA ARG A 2 14.67 -4.30 -14.27
C ARG A 2 16.01 -4.73 -13.66
N PRO A 3 16.09 -5.93 -13.04
CA PRO A 3 17.31 -6.37 -12.34
C PRO A 3 18.54 -6.49 -13.22
N GLY A 4 18.39 -6.84 -14.51
CA GLY A 4 19.50 -7.06 -15.43
C GLY A 4 20.39 -5.83 -15.64
N PRO A 5 19.87 -4.67 -16.08
CA PRO A 5 20.66 -3.45 -16.22
C PRO A 5 21.28 -2.95 -14.92
N LEU A 6 20.58 -3.10 -13.79
CA LEU A 6 21.12 -2.73 -12.47
C LEU A 6 22.31 -3.61 -12.06
N SER A 7 22.18 -4.94 -12.22
CA SER A 7 23.27 -5.86 -11.88
C SER A 7 24.50 -5.70 -12.79
N ALA A 8 24.32 -5.15 -14.00
CA ALA A 8 25.40 -4.82 -14.92
C ALA A 8 26.02 -3.42 -14.68
N GLY A 9 25.50 -2.64 -13.73
CA GLY A 9 26.02 -1.30 -13.41
C GLY A 9 25.68 -0.20 -14.43
N VAL A 10 24.80 -0.49 -15.39
CA VAL A 10 24.39 0.43 -16.48
C VAL A 10 23.77 1.73 -15.92
N ASP A 11 23.10 1.67 -14.78
CA ASP A 11 22.54 2.83 -14.09
C ASP A 11 23.61 3.83 -13.67
N ARG A 12 24.74 3.37 -13.13
CA ARG A 12 25.87 4.21 -12.71
C ARG A 12 26.58 4.83 -13.91
N GLU A 13 26.84 4.02 -14.94
CA GLU A 13 27.47 4.48 -16.18
C GLU A 13 26.60 5.52 -16.89
N TYR A 14 25.27 5.30 -16.93
CA TYR A 14 24.33 6.28 -17.47
C TYR A 14 24.37 7.61 -16.72
N VAL A 15 24.37 7.57 -15.38
CA VAL A 15 24.47 8.80 -14.56
C VAL A 15 25.79 9.53 -14.81
N ALA A 16 26.89 8.80 -14.94
CA ALA A 16 28.20 9.41 -15.25
C ALA A 16 28.17 10.10 -16.63
N ALA A 17 27.66 9.43 -17.65
CA ALA A 17 27.51 9.96 -19.00
C ALA A 17 26.52 11.16 -19.06
N HIS A 18 25.47 11.14 -18.26
CA HIS A 18 24.53 12.27 -18.14
C HIS A 18 25.19 13.52 -17.53
N ASN A 19 26.04 13.32 -16.52
CA ASN A 19 26.74 14.42 -15.86
C ASN A 19 27.91 15.00 -16.69
N ASP A 20 28.47 14.20 -17.61
CA ASP A 20 29.52 14.60 -18.53
C ASP A 20 29.24 14.09 -19.95
N PRO A 21 28.29 14.70 -20.69
CA PRO A 21 27.91 14.30 -22.03
C PRO A 21 29.04 14.39 -23.07
N GLU A 22 30.03 15.24 -22.86
CA GLU A 22 31.18 15.43 -23.76
C GLU A 22 32.14 14.22 -23.70
N SER A 23 32.12 13.44 -22.62
CA SER A 23 32.93 12.22 -22.49
C SER A 23 32.37 11.01 -23.23
N VAL A 24 31.12 11.10 -23.73
CA VAL A 24 30.44 9.98 -24.40
C VAL A 24 31.01 9.75 -25.78
N TRP A 25 31.58 8.58 -26.00
CA TRP A 25 32.10 8.18 -27.30
C TRP A 25 31.07 7.41 -28.12
N TYR A 26 30.95 7.74 -29.42
CA TYR A 26 30.05 7.07 -30.35
C TYR A 26 30.86 6.39 -31.48
N MET A 27 30.49 5.17 -31.88
CA MET A 27 31.18 4.43 -32.93
C MET A 27 31.15 5.13 -34.31
N ASN A 28 30.03 5.76 -34.62
CA ASN A 28 29.81 6.62 -35.78
C ASN A 28 28.58 7.53 -35.59
N ASP A 29 28.33 8.42 -36.54
CA ASP A 29 27.23 9.40 -36.47
C ASP A 29 25.84 8.75 -36.49
N LEU A 30 25.63 7.61 -37.20
CA LEU A 30 24.34 6.91 -37.21
C LEU A 30 24.01 6.27 -35.87
N VAL A 31 25.02 5.76 -35.15
CA VAL A 31 24.85 5.26 -33.78
C VAL A 31 24.53 6.42 -32.84
N ARG A 32 25.28 7.54 -32.99
CA ARG A 32 25.02 8.75 -32.22
C ARG A 32 23.58 9.24 -32.39
N GLU A 33 23.13 9.39 -33.64
CA GLU A 33 21.78 9.88 -33.94
C GLU A 33 20.65 9.10 -33.22
N VAL A 34 20.85 7.78 -32.99
CA VAL A 34 19.86 6.93 -32.34
C VAL A 34 20.01 6.87 -30.83
N THR A 35 21.22 7.07 -30.30
CA THR A 35 21.53 6.83 -28.89
C THR A 35 21.92 8.08 -28.11
N GLU A 36 22.02 9.26 -28.76
CA GLU A 36 22.42 10.52 -28.11
C GLU A 36 21.46 10.91 -26.97
N GLU A 37 20.15 10.75 -27.16
CA GLU A 37 19.14 11.02 -26.10
C GLU A 37 19.30 10.13 -24.88
N THR A 38 20.01 9.00 -25.01
CA THR A 38 20.29 8.05 -23.94
C THR A 38 21.78 7.94 -23.65
N HIS A 39 22.55 8.98 -23.96
CA HIS A 39 23.99 9.07 -23.69
C HIS A 39 24.82 7.88 -24.18
N GLY A 40 24.46 7.36 -25.37
CA GLY A 40 25.14 6.20 -25.98
C GLY A 40 24.63 4.83 -25.55
N PHE A 41 23.73 4.76 -24.58
CA PHE A 41 23.21 3.49 -24.10
C PHE A 41 21.97 3.03 -24.88
N LEU A 42 21.84 1.70 -25.08
CA LEU A 42 20.63 1.08 -25.53
C LEU A 42 19.69 0.86 -24.34
N ILE A 43 18.62 1.64 -24.25
CA ILE A 43 17.62 1.56 -23.17
C ILE A 43 16.29 1.10 -23.75
N PHE A 44 15.92 1.64 -24.92
CA PHE A 44 14.64 1.38 -25.54
C PHE A 44 14.72 0.31 -26.62
N GLN A 45 13.70 -0.55 -26.67
CA GLN A 45 13.58 -1.57 -27.72
C GLN A 45 13.54 -0.96 -29.13
N GLU A 46 12.98 0.22 -29.27
CA GLU A 46 12.90 0.97 -30.51
C GLU A 46 14.27 1.37 -31.05
N GLN A 47 15.25 1.62 -30.18
CA GLN A 47 16.62 1.93 -30.61
C GLN A 47 17.28 0.76 -31.34
N ILE A 48 16.98 -0.50 -30.95
CA ILE A 48 17.46 -1.68 -31.68
C ILE A 48 16.90 -1.72 -33.09
N ALA A 49 15.59 -1.46 -33.25
CA ALA A 49 14.94 -1.45 -34.55
C ALA A 49 15.50 -0.33 -35.48
N LEU A 50 15.71 0.85 -34.90
CA LEU A 50 16.26 2.01 -35.60
C LEU A 50 17.71 1.79 -36.02
N LEU A 51 18.57 1.28 -35.13
CA LEU A 51 19.95 0.96 -35.45
C LEU A 51 20.07 -0.12 -36.51
N ALA A 52 19.26 -1.17 -36.40
CA ALA A 52 19.21 -2.22 -37.45
C ALA A 52 18.82 -1.64 -38.80
N HIS A 53 17.81 -0.77 -38.84
CA HIS A 53 17.39 -0.10 -40.08
C HIS A 53 18.44 0.84 -40.65
N LYS A 54 19.04 1.71 -39.82
CA LYS A 54 19.98 2.74 -40.27
C LYS A 54 21.34 2.19 -40.71
N LEU A 55 21.83 1.16 -40.00
CA LEU A 55 23.13 0.55 -40.29
C LEU A 55 23.03 -0.61 -41.29
N GLY A 56 21.86 -1.29 -41.38
CA GLY A 56 21.74 -2.49 -42.21
C GLY A 56 21.52 -2.18 -43.69
N ARG A 57 22.20 -2.95 -44.57
CA ARG A 57 22.03 -2.83 -46.03
C ARG A 57 20.64 -3.22 -46.47
N ASN A 58 19.85 -2.23 -46.97
CA ASN A 58 18.48 -2.43 -47.39
C ASN A 58 17.58 -3.08 -46.30
N LEU A 59 17.87 -2.82 -45.06
CA LEU A 59 17.07 -3.27 -43.91
C LEU A 59 15.94 -2.26 -43.67
N THR A 60 14.70 -2.71 -43.84
CA THR A 60 13.53 -1.85 -43.56
C THR A 60 13.29 -1.71 -42.08
N LEU A 61 12.55 -0.66 -41.68
CA LEU A 61 12.16 -0.49 -40.29
C LEU A 61 11.26 -1.64 -39.77
N ASP A 62 10.46 -2.23 -40.66
CA ASP A 62 9.65 -3.41 -40.32
C ASP A 62 10.50 -4.64 -40.01
N GLU A 63 11.59 -4.86 -40.77
CA GLU A 63 12.56 -5.90 -40.49
C GLU A 63 13.29 -5.62 -39.15
N GLY A 64 13.64 -4.36 -38.86
CA GLY A 64 14.15 -3.95 -37.55
C GLY A 64 13.17 -4.23 -36.39
N ASN A 65 11.90 -3.95 -36.58
CA ASN A 65 10.84 -4.29 -35.63
C ASN A 65 10.65 -5.81 -35.49
N LEU A 66 10.80 -6.56 -36.59
CA LEU A 66 10.76 -8.01 -36.57
C LEU A 66 11.96 -8.59 -35.78
N LEU A 67 13.18 -8.06 -35.97
CA LEU A 67 14.35 -8.40 -35.21
C LEU A 67 14.10 -8.26 -33.71
N ARG A 68 13.59 -7.12 -33.26
CA ARG A 68 13.23 -6.88 -31.85
C ARG A 68 12.32 -7.98 -31.28
N LYS A 69 11.30 -8.41 -32.05
CA LYS A 69 10.36 -9.47 -31.66
C LYS A 69 11.03 -10.86 -31.60
N VAL A 70 11.91 -11.14 -32.53
CA VAL A 70 12.63 -12.43 -32.61
C VAL A 70 13.65 -12.54 -31.51
N LEU A 71 14.38 -11.49 -31.20
CA LEU A 71 15.37 -11.47 -30.12
C LEU A 71 14.74 -11.66 -28.74
N THR A 72 13.50 -11.22 -28.52
CA THR A 72 12.79 -11.40 -27.23
C THR A 72 12.20 -12.79 -27.03
N LYS A 73 11.97 -13.56 -28.11
CA LYS A 73 11.38 -14.90 -28.06
C LYS A 73 12.46 -15.97 -28.10
N LYS A 74 12.80 -16.56 -26.97
CA LYS A 74 13.72 -17.71 -26.91
C LYS A 74 13.10 -18.92 -27.62
N GLY A 75 13.71 -19.38 -28.75
CA GLY A 75 13.66 -20.76 -29.18
C GLY A 75 12.45 -21.27 -29.96
N THR A 76 12.10 -20.65 -31.12
CA THR A 76 11.31 -21.35 -32.16
C THR A 76 12.09 -21.35 -33.46
N GLY A 77 12.23 -22.50 -34.12
CA GLY A 77 13.12 -22.71 -35.30
C GLY A 77 12.99 -21.69 -36.43
N LYS A 78 11.75 -21.22 -36.75
CA LYS A 78 11.52 -20.15 -37.74
C LYS A 78 12.10 -18.79 -37.32
N GLY A 79 12.35 -18.55 -36.05
CA GLY A 79 12.96 -17.30 -35.56
C GLY A 79 14.45 -17.20 -35.87
N HIS A 80 15.17 -18.34 -35.95
CA HIS A 80 16.62 -18.35 -36.26
C HIS A 80 16.87 -17.94 -37.71
N GLU A 81 16.14 -18.48 -38.68
CA GLU A 81 16.30 -18.13 -40.09
C GLU A 81 16.11 -16.63 -40.36
N VAL A 82 15.08 -16.02 -39.73
CA VAL A 82 14.83 -14.58 -39.82
C VAL A 82 15.96 -13.78 -39.18
N LYS A 83 16.46 -14.23 -38.02
CA LYS A 83 17.53 -13.58 -37.28
C LYS A 83 18.82 -13.61 -38.13
N ASP A 84 19.18 -14.76 -38.72
CA ASP A 84 20.39 -14.94 -39.52
C ASP A 84 20.33 -14.10 -40.82
N ALA A 85 19.17 -14.02 -41.47
CA ALA A 85 18.96 -13.18 -42.64
C ALA A 85 19.15 -11.68 -42.33
N ILE A 86 18.59 -11.21 -41.19
CA ILE A 86 18.74 -9.82 -40.74
C ILE A 86 20.20 -9.57 -40.31
N TYR A 87 20.81 -10.50 -39.59
CA TYR A 87 22.21 -10.38 -39.18
C TYR A 87 23.16 -10.15 -40.37
N LYS A 88 23.00 -10.92 -41.45
CA LYS A 88 23.81 -10.76 -42.66
C LYS A 88 23.66 -9.36 -43.26
N LYS A 89 22.42 -8.91 -43.48
CA LYS A 89 22.13 -7.56 -43.97
C LYS A 89 22.70 -6.47 -43.04
N PHE A 90 22.66 -6.70 -41.74
CA PHE A 90 23.17 -5.76 -40.72
C PHE A 90 24.70 -5.64 -40.82
N ILE A 91 25.42 -6.74 -40.83
CA ILE A 91 26.90 -6.75 -40.92
C ILE A 91 27.38 -6.15 -42.23
N ASP A 92 26.75 -6.54 -43.37
CA ASP A 92 27.08 -5.98 -44.67
C ASP A 92 26.90 -4.45 -44.68
N GLY A 93 25.77 -3.97 -44.11
CA GLY A 93 25.49 -2.54 -44.01
C GLY A 93 26.38 -1.79 -43.05
N CYS A 94 26.80 -2.41 -41.93
CA CYS A 94 27.79 -1.81 -41.04
C CYS A 94 29.12 -1.54 -41.79
N GLN A 95 29.56 -2.45 -42.63
CA GLN A 95 30.77 -2.26 -43.46
C GLN A 95 30.59 -1.12 -44.47
N ASP A 96 29.42 -1.03 -45.13
CA ASP A 96 29.09 0.07 -46.03
C ASP A 96 29.12 1.42 -45.35
N ASN A 97 28.79 1.49 -44.05
CA ASN A 97 28.82 2.67 -43.20
C ASN A 97 30.16 2.88 -42.47
N GLY A 98 31.25 2.20 -42.93
CA GLY A 98 32.62 2.40 -42.43
C GLY A 98 32.93 1.75 -41.10
N LEU A 99 32.07 0.86 -40.57
CA LEU A 99 32.33 0.10 -39.36
C LEU A 99 33.08 -1.21 -39.68
N ALA A 100 34.06 -1.56 -38.85
CA ALA A 100 34.70 -2.86 -38.95
C ALA A 100 33.70 -3.99 -38.61
N ILE A 101 33.90 -5.19 -39.16
CA ILE A 101 33.09 -6.38 -38.88
C ILE A 101 33.01 -6.65 -37.36
N SER A 102 34.14 -6.47 -36.66
CA SER A 102 34.18 -6.61 -35.20
C SER A 102 33.27 -5.64 -34.45
N GLN A 103 33.17 -4.39 -34.93
CA GLN A 103 32.28 -3.38 -34.35
C GLN A 103 30.81 -3.71 -34.61
N GLY A 104 30.47 -4.16 -35.84
CA GLY A 104 29.13 -4.66 -36.16
C GLY A 104 28.73 -5.85 -35.29
N ASN A 105 29.67 -6.81 -35.11
CA ASN A 105 29.40 -7.95 -34.21
C ASN A 105 29.19 -7.54 -32.76
N ASN A 106 29.97 -6.59 -32.26
CA ASN A 106 29.77 -6.07 -30.89
C ASN A 106 28.42 -5.41 -30.73
N LEU A 107 27.98 -4.59 -31.70
CA LEU A 107 26.64 -4.02 -31.71
C LEU A 107 25.54 -5.09 -31.73
N TRP A 108 25.71 -6.12 -32.54
CA TRP A 108 24.79 -7.24 -32.62
C TRP A 108 24.67 -8.00 -31.29
N GLN A 109 25.79 -8.30 -30.64
CA GLN A 109 25.83 -8.91 -29.31
C GLN A 109 25.14 -8.02 -28.29
N THR A 110 25.30 -6.71 -28.39
CA THR A 110 24.61 -5.76 -27.55
C THR A 110 23.07 -5.82 -27.78
N PHE A 111 22.62 -5.97 -29.04
CA PHE A 111 21.17 -6.18 -29.32
C PHE A 111 20.66 -7.48 -28.68
N GLU A 112 21.39 -8.56 -28.75
CA GLU A 112 21.03 -9.84 -28.14
C GLU A 112 20.94 -9.74 -26.61
N TYR A 113 21.90 -9.08 -26.00
CA TYR A 113 21.92 -8.84 -24.56
C TYR A 113 20.73 -7.97 -24.13
N PHE A 114 20.52 -6.86 -24.82
CA PHE A 114 19.44 -5.91 -24.49
C PHE A 114 18.04 -6.38 -24.88
N SER A 115 17.90 -7.33 -25.77
CA SER A 115 16.60 -7.81 -26.23
C SER A 115 15.71 -8.34 -25.11
N GLY A 116 16.31 -8.91 -24.05
CA GLY A 116 15.61 -9.36 -22.85
C GLY A 116 15.26 -8.25 -21.86
N TYR A 117 15.91 -7.09 -21.97
CA TYR A 117 15.86 -6.01 -20.99
C TYR A 117 15.37 -4.67 -21.54
N GLY A 118 15.35 -4.50 -22.86
CA GLY A 118 14.89 -3.27 -23.52
C GLY A 118 13.49 -2.88 -23.11
N PHE A 119 13.26 -1.57 -22.86
CA PHE A 119 11.98 -1.05 -22.44
C PHE A 119 11.26 -0.40 -23.63
N ASN A 120 9.92 -0.43 -23.62
CA ASN A 120 9.15 0.26 -24.68
C ASN A 120 9.16 1.77 -24.43
N LYS A 121 9.66 2.56 -25.40
CA LYS A 121 9.80 4.01 -25.26
C LYS A 121 8.46 4.71 -25.12
N SER A 122 7.45 4.31 -25.89
CA SER A 122 6.12 4.95 -25.85
C SER A 122 5.46 4.73 -24.47
N HIS A 123 5.64 3.55 -23.88
CA HIS A 123 5.18 3.28 -22.53
C HIS A 123 5.91 4.14 -21.50
N ALA A 124 7.25 4.23 -21.59
CA ALA A 124 8.06 5.07 -20.69
C ALA A 124 7.61 6.53 -20.76
N VAL A 125 7.48 7.10 -21.94
CA VAL A 125 7.05 8.50 -22.15
C VAL A 125 5.66 8.73 -21.58
N SER A 126 4.70 7.85 -21.89
CA SER A 126 3.32 7.98 -21.39
C SER A 126 3.25 7.99 -19.88
N TYR A 127 3.95 7.06 -19.21
CA TYR A 127 3.98 7.00 -17.76
C TYR A 127 4.77 8.16 -17.14
N SER A 128 5.84 8.63 -17.79
CA SER A 128 6.59 9.81 -17.32
C SER A 128 5.73 11.07 -17.33
N ILE A 129 4.90 11.26 -18.36
CA ILE A 129 3.95 12.38 -18.42
C ILE A 129 2.94 12.28 -17.26
N ILE A 130 2.35 11.09 -17.03
CA ILE A 130 1.42 10.88 -15.92
C ILE A 130 2.12 11.12 -14.58
N SER A 131 3.34 10.60 -14.41
CA SER A 131 4.12 10.81 -13.17
C SER A 131 4.42 12.28 -12.92
N TYR A 132 4.77 13.02 -13.98
CA TYR A 132 4.96 14.47 -13.88
C TYR A 132 3.66 15.18 -13.49
N GLN A 133 2.53 14.84 -14.11
CA GLN A 133 1.22 15.41 -13.76
C GLN A 133 0.86 15.11 -12.31
N CYS A 134 1.11 13.87 -11.84
CA CYS A 134 0.91 13.49 -10.45
C CYS A 134 1.79 14.32 -9.49
N ALA A 135 3.07 14.47 -9.80
CA ALA A 135 3.99 15.28 -8.99
C ALA A 135 3.58 16.77 -8.98
N TRP A 136 3.14 17.29 -10.12
CA TRP A 136 2.66 18.66 -10.23
C TRP A 136 1.40 18.89 -9.38
N LEU A 137 0.40 17.99 -9.48
CA LEU A 137 -0.81 18.05 -8.66
C LEU A 137 -0.47 17.93 -7.16
N CYS A 138 0.42 17.00 -6.80
CA CYS A 138 0.86 16.83 -5.43
C CYS A 138 1.53 18.09 -4.86
N ASN A 139 2.26 18.85 -5.69
CA ASN A 139 2.94 20.07 -5.26
C ASN A 139 2.03 21.28 -5.14
N TYR A 140 1.10 21.48 -6.09
CA TYR A 140 0.27 22.70 -6.17
C TYR A 140 -1.14 22.53 -5.58
N TYR A 141 -1.62 21.30 -5.44
CA TYR A 141 -2.94 20.92 -4.91
C TYR A 141 -2.80 19.77 -3.94
N ASN A 142 -1.95 19.97 -2.92
CA ASN A 142 -1.49 18.89 -2.07
C ASN A 142 -2.62 18.23 -1.25
N VAL A 143 -3.54 18.98 -0.67
CA VAL A 143 -4.64 18.43 0.13
C VAL A 143 -5.65 17.68 -0.76
N GLU A 144 -5.98 18.23 -1.94
CA GLU A 144 -6.84 17.58 -2.94
C GLU A 144 -6.20 16.31 -3.49
N TRP A 145 -4.87 16.35 -3.69
CA TRP A 145 -4.11 15.18 -4.08
C TRP A 145 -4.20 14.07 -3.03
N VAL A 146 -3.98 14.42 -1.75
CA VAL A 146 -4.06 13.44 -0.65
C VAL A 146 -5.48 12.90 -0.51
N ALA A 147 -6.51 13.73 -0.58
CA ALA A 147 -7.91 13.29 -0.55
C ALA A 147 -8.22 12.28 -1.68
N SER A 148 -7.82 12.62 -2.91
CA SER A 148 -8.00 11.76 -4.08
C SER A 148 -7.21 10.46 -3.98
N PHE A 149 -5.98 10.53 -3.48
CA PHE A 149 -5.13 9.37 -3.24
C PHE A 149 -5.76 8.41 -2.22
N LEU A 150 -6.24 8.92 -1.09
CA LEU A 150 -6.92 8.14 -0.06
C LEU A 150 -8.23 7.51 -0.57
N ASP A 151 -8.97 8.18 -1.45
CA ASP A 151 -10.17 7.62 -2.08
C ASP A 151 -9.87 6.43 -2.99
N LYS A 152 -8.78 6.50 -3.76
CA LYS A 152 -8.44 5.53 -4.80
C LYS A 152 -7.55 4.40 -4.32
N GLU A 153 -6.93 4.54 -3.16
CA GLU A 153 -6.05 3.50 -2.64
C GLU A 153 -6.84 2.22 -2.32
N PRO A 154 -6.35 1.03 -2.76
CA PRO A 154 -6.98 -0.24 -2.43
C PRO A 154 -7.10 -0.47 -0.92
N GLU A 155 -8.18 -1.13 -0.49
CA GLU A 155 -8.45 -1.42 0.93
C GLU A 155 -7.25 -2.05 1.66
N THR A 156 -6.49 -2.93 0.98
CA THR A 156 -5.32 -3.60 1.55
C THR A 156 -4.15 -2.66 1.88
N ARG A 157 -4.14 -1.44 1.32
CA ARG A 157 -3.09 -0.43 1.52
C ARG A 157 -3.61 0.86 2.15
N LYS A 158 -4.91 0.97 2.36
CA LYS A 158 -5.56 2.19 2.85
C LYS A 158 -5.05 2.62 4.22
N GLU A 159 -4.84 1.68 5.13
CA GLU A 159 -4.29 1.95 6.46
C GLU A 159 -2.89 2.58 6.38
N LYS A 160 -2.01 2.01 5.54
CA LYS A 160 -0.67 2.56 5.28
C LYS A 160 -0.75 3.95 4.66
N ALA A 161 -1.66 4.17 3.71
CA ALA A 161 -1.85 5.47 3.06
C ALA A 161 -2.31 6.56 4.05
N ILE A 162 -3.24 6.23 4.95
CA ILE A 162 -3.71 7.14 6.01
C ILE A 162 -2.57 7.51 6.97
N ASN A 163 -1.77 6.53 7.37
CA ASN A 163 -0.62 6.80 8.24
C ASN A 163 0.45 7.64 7.53
N LEU A 164 0.70 7.38 6.26
CA LEU A 164 1.60 8.21 5.46
C LEU A 164 1.10 9.67 5.40
N ALA A 165 -0.19 9.88 5.17
CA ALA A 165 -0.78 11.22 5.22
C ALA A 165 -0.56 11.90 6.58
N LYS A 166 -0.78 11.17 7.69
CA LYS A 166 -0.50 11.68 9.05
C LYS A 166 0.97 12.02 9.28
N GLN A 167 1.90 11.21 8.81
CA GLN A 167 3.35 11.48 8.88
C GLN A 167 3.74 12.73 8.10
N HIS A 168 3.00 13.06 7.02
CA HIS A 168 3.17 14.29 6.26
C HIS A 168 2.40 15.49 6.84
N GLY A 169 1.91 15.40 8.08
CA GLY A 169 1.30 16.51 8.81
C GLY A 169 -0.21 16.66 8.61
N TYR A 170 -0.87 15.75 7.88
CA TYR A 170 -2.32 15.80 7.73
C TYR A 170 -3.06 15.28 8.95
N THR A 171 -4.07 16.01 9.38
CA THR A 171 -5.00 15.59 10.43
C THR A 171 -6.18 14.84 9.82
N ILE A 172 -6.43 13.63 10.31
CA ILE A 172 -7.59 12.84 9.90
C ILE A 172 -8.63 12.91 11.01
N GLN A 173 -9.72 13.60 10.74
CA GLN A 173 -10.85 13.71 11.67
C GLN A 173 -11.60 12.39 11.79
N PRO A 174 -12.11 12.05 12.99
CA PRO A 174 -12.98 10.89 13.18
C PRO A 174 -14.20 10.94 12.28
N LEU A 175 -14.76 9.75 11.97
CA LEU A 175 -16.03 9.61 11.27
C LEU A 175 -17.13 10.38 12.00
N ASN A 176 -17.99 11.07 11.24
CA ASN A 176 -19.08 11.86 11.77
C ASN A 176 -20.30 11.79 10.85
N ILE A 177 -21.46 11.42 11.38
CA ILE A 177 -22.68 11.24 10.60
C ILE A 177 -23.12 12.52 9.87
N ASN A 178 -22.84 13.69 10.46
CA ASN A 178 -23.23 14.99 9.91
C ASN A 178 -22.19 15.58 8.95
N LYS A 179 -20.91 15.17 9.06
CA LYS A 179 -19.80 15.78 8.31
C LYS A 179 -19.22 14.86 7.24
N SER A 180 -19.12 13.53 7.53
CA SER A 180 -18.55 12.56 6.58
C SER A 180 -19.44 12.38 5.36
N HIS A 181 -18.86 12.34 4.16
CA HIS A 181 -19.56 12.13 2.89
C HIS A 181 -19.30 10.72 2.31
N ARG A 182 -19.49 10.56 1.00
CA ARG A 182 -19.16 9.32 0.28
C ARG A 182 -17.68 9.18 -0.03
N SER A 183 -17.00 10.32 -0.19
CA SER A 183 -15.58 10.45 -0.48
C SER A 183 -14.91 11.21 0.65
N TRP A 184 -13.59 11.21 0.68
CA TRP A 184 -12.81 12.04 1.58
C TRP A 184 -13.15 13.52 1.37
N GLU A 185 -13.45 14.23 2.46
CA GLU A 185 -13.73 15.66 2.44
C GLU A 185 -12.57 16.45 3.01
N ILE A 186 -12.31 17.58 2.39
CA ILE A 186 -11.28 18.53 2.81
C ILE A 186 -11.98 19.55 3.71
N LEU A 187 -11.57 19.62 4.96
CA LEU A 187 -12.10 20.58 5.93
C LEU A 187 -11.28 21.88 5.94
N ASP A 188 -9.97 21.75 5.76
CA ASP A 188 -9.02 22.84 5.58
C ASP A 188 -7.74 22.34 4.88
N GLU A 189 -6.70 23.16 4.77
CA GLU A 189 -5.46 22.87 4.04
C GLU A 189 -4.69 21.63 4.56
N GLN A 190 -4.95 21.19 5.79
CA GLN A 190 -4.27 20.06 6.43
C GLN A 190 -5.20 19.09 7.11
N THR A 191 -6.52 19.31 7.05
CA THR A 191 -7.49 18.48 7.75
C THR A 191 -8.45 17.81 6.78
N LEU A 192 -8.53 16.50 6.88
CA LEU A 192 -9.42 15.64 6.10
C LEU A 192 -10.35 14.88 7.04
N ILE A 193 -11.54 14.52 6.55
CA ILE A 193 -12.46 13.61 7.25
C ILE A 193 -12.74 12.38 6.40
N ALA A 194 -12.70 11.21 7.05
CA ALA A 194 -12.93 9.94 6.39
C ALA A 194 -14.38 9.78 5.90
N PRO A 195 -14.62 9.11 4.76
CA PRO A 195 -15.95 8.91 4.21
C PRO A 195 -16.73 7.82 4.94
N LEU A 196 -18.07 7.94 4.92
CA LEU A 196 -18.99 6.93 5.44
C LEU A 196 -18.84 5.57 4.75
N THR A 197 -18.37 5.57 3.50
CA THR A 197 -18.07 4.34 2.72
C THR A 197 -16.96 3.49 3.33
N THR A 198 -16.13 4.05 4.20
CA THR A 198 -15.10 3.31 4.95
C THR A 198 -15.71 2.32 5.94
N ILE A 199 -16.96 2.57 6.40
CA ILE A 199 -17.62 1.74 7.42
C ILE A 199 -18.11 0.44 6.77
N LYS A 200 -17.46 -0.68 7.09
CA LYS A 200 -17.88 -2.01 6.62
C LYS A 200 -19.27 -2.37 7.12
N GLY A 201 -20.13 -2.75 6.20
CA GLY A 201 -21.53 -3.08 6.50
C GLY A 201 -22.50 -1.91 6.41
N LEU A 202 -22.03 -0.69 6.16
CA LEU A 202 -22.84 0.46 5.83
C LEU A 202 -23.01 0.53 4.31
N GLY A 203 -24.17 0.11 3.80
CA GLY A 203 -24.43 0.08 2.36
C GLY A 203 -24.81 1.47 1.78
N ASP A 204 -24.64 1.63 0.48
CA ASP A 204 -24.93 2.88 -0.24
C ASP A 204 -26.31 3.46 0.03
N LYS A 205 -27.34 2.61 0.11
CA LYS A 205 -28.72 3.04 0.39
C LYS A 205 -28.86 3.64 1.80
N ALA A 206 -28.08 3.18 2.76
CA ALA A 206 -28.06 3.74 4.10
C ALA A 206 -27.34 5.10 4.11
N ILE A 207 -26.23 5.21 3.40
CA ILE A 207 -25.51 6.47 3.22
C ILE A 207 -26.41 7.51 2.54
N ASP A 208 -27.17 7.13 1.50
CA ASP A 208 -28.14 8.04 0.84
C ASP A 208 -29.18 8.59 1.84
N GLN A 209 -29.69 7.74 2.74
CA GLN A 209 -30.64 8.21 3.75
C GLN A 209 -30.00 9.20 4.74
N ILE A 210 -28.75 9.00 5.12
CA ILE A 210 -28.03 9.91 6.00
C ILE A 210 -27.82 11.26 5.29
N LEU A 211 -27.25 11.23 4.09
CA LEU A 211 -26.92 12.44 3.34
C LEU A 211 -28.13 13.27 2.96
N ALA A 212 -29.29 12.63 2.72
CA ALA A 212 -30.53 13.31 2.35
C ALA A 212 -31.25 13.98 3.53
N HIS A 213 -31.04 13.53 4.77
CA HIS A 213 -31.83 13.95 5.92
C HIS A 213 -31.02 14.60 7.04
N ARG A 214 -29.71 14.72 6.91
CA ARG A 214 -28.85 15.44 7.85
C ARG A 214 -28.97 16.96 7.67
N PRO A 215 -28.63 17.83 8.65
CA PRO A 215 -27.97 17.47 9.90
C PRO A 215 -28.95 16.89 10.93
N PHE A 216 -28.41 15.98 11.79
CA PHE A 216 -29.09 15.49 12.98
C PHE A 216 -28.47 16.16 14.19
N ASN A 217 -29.27 16.90 14.96
CA ASN A 217 -28.81 17.58 16.18
C ASN A 217 -28.99 16.70 17.42
N THR A 218 -29.93 15.76 17.36
CA THR A 218 -30.20 14.79 18.42
C THR A 218 -30.33 13.38 17.84
N VAL A 219 -30.17 12.39 18.69
CA VAL A 219 -30.36 11.00 18.30
C VAL A 219 -31.82 10.70 17.94
N GLU A 220 -32.78 11.42 18.55
CA GLU A 220 -34.20 11.32 18.23
C GLU A 220 -34.48 11.73 16.79
N GLU A 221 -33.86 12.82 16.30
CA GLU A 221 -33.99 13.24 14.90
C GLU A 221 -33.51 12.15 13.92
N LEU A 222 -32.51 11.36 14.30
CA LEU A 222 -32.07 10.21 13.51
C LEU A 222 -33.02 9.01 13.66
N LEU A 223 -33.50 8.71 14.88
CA LEU A 223 -34.26 7.48 15.16
C LEU A 223 -35.72 7.55 14.76
N PHE A 224 -36.32 8.74 14.78
CA PHE A 224 -37.75 8.96 14.61
C PHE A 224 -38.12 9.91 13.45
N ASN A 225 -37.20 10.17 12.54
CA ASN A 225 -37.47 10.98 11.36
C ASN A 225 -38.40 10.24 10.39
N GLU A 226 -39.57 10.81 10.13
CA GLU A 226 -40.60 10.20 9.28
C GLU A 226 -40.17 10.06 7.80
N ASN A 227 -39.20 10.86 7.37
CA ASN A 227 -38.67 10.82 6.00
C ASN A 227 -37.60 9.75 5.79
N ILE A 228 -37.03 9.19 6.85
CA ILE A 228 -36.02 8.14 6.75
C ILE A 228 -36.68 6.79 6.49
N ILE A 229 -36.21 6.13 5.43
CA ILE A 229 -36.64 4.76 5.09
C ILE A 229 -35.79 3.76 5.89
N TYR A 230 -36.31 3.30 7.02
CA TYR A 230 -35.58 2.44 7.95
C TYR A 230 -35.30 1.01 7.45
N SER A 231 -35.92 0.57 6.38
CA SER A 231 -35.49 -0.66 5.69
C SER A 231 -34.15 -0.48 4.98
N LYS A 232 -33.77 0.76 4.62
CA LYS A 232 -32.48 1.14 4.02
C LYS A 232 -31.45 1.50 5.11
N LEU A 233 -31.82 2.38 6.07
CA LEU A 233 -31.03 2.67 7.27
C LEU A 233 -31.45 1.74 8.42
N ASN A 234 -31.14 0.46 8.27
CA ASN A 234 -31.59 -0.58 9.17
C ASN A 234 -30.75 -0.67 10.46
N LYS A 235 -31.16 -1.60 11.37
CA LYS A 235 -30.46 -1.83 12.64
C LYS A 235 -28.96 -2.13 12.46
N LYS A 236 -28.57 -2.91 11.45
CA LYS A 236 -27.16 -3.23 11.17
C LYS A 236 -26.35 -1.99 10.75
N ALA A 237 -26.97 -1.10 9.96
CA ALA A 237 -26.33 0.13 9.55
C ALA A 237 -26.14 1.11 10.73
N LEU A 238 -27.14 1.26 11.59
CA LEU A 238 -27.05 2.06 12.82
C LEU A 238 -26.00 1.50 13.78
N ASP A 239 -25.97 0.18 13.96
CA ASP A 239 -24.97 -0.51 14.76
C ASP A 239 -23.55 -0.24 14.26
N ALA A 240 -23.32 -0.35 12.95
CA ALA A 240 -22.03 -0.06 12.35
C ALA A 240 -21.60 1.41 12.51
N LEU A 241 -22.52 2.35 12.29
CA LEU A 241 -22.28 3.80 12.50
C LEU A 241 -21.90 4.11 13.93
N CYS A 242 -22.63 3.56 14.90
CA CYS A 242 -22.40 3.81 16.31
C CYS A 242 -21.05 3.27 16.76
N ARG A 243 -20.75 1.99 16.46
CA ARG A 243 -19.49 1.35 16.84
C ARG A 243 -18.27 1.91 16.09
N ALA A 244 -18.45 2.45 14.88
CA ALA A 244 -17.40 3.19 14.18
C ALA A 244 -17.20 4.62 14.73
N GLY A 245 -17.96 5.04 15.74
CA GLY A 245 -17.86 6.37 16.36
C GLY A 245 -18.53 7.49 15.57
N ALA A 246 -19.19 7.21 14.44
CA ALA A 246 -19.80 8.23 13.58
C ALA A 246 -20.98 8.96 14.24
N MET A 247 -21.58 8.40 15.27
CA MET A 247 -22.73 8.97 15.99
C MET A 247 -22.34 9.63 17.33
N LYS A 248 -21.04 9.84 17.59
CA LYS A 248 -20.56 10.34 18.88
C LYS A 248 -21.17 11.71 19.27
N ASP A 249 -21.31 12.61 18.30
CA ASP A 249 -21.87 13.95 18.53
C ASP A 249 -23.40 13.94 18.85
N LEU A 250 -24.06 12.80 18.65
CA LEU A 250 -25.48 12.61 19.02
C LEU A 250 -25.66 12.06 20.44
N GLN A 251 -24.56 11.68 21.08
CA GLN A 251 -24.56 11.21 22.46
C GLN A 251 -24.53 12.42 23.40
N ASP A 252 -25.59 12.59 24.19
CA ASP A 252 -25.72 13.66 25.19
C ASP A 252 -25.56 13.14 26.63
N ASP A 253 -25.72 14.02 27.60
CA ASP A 253 -25.50 13.75 29.03
C ASP A 253 -26.50 12.75 29.67
N ARG A 254 -27.55 12.35 28.94
CA ARG A 254 -28.45 11.26 29.39
C ARG A 254 -27.77 9.90 29.39
N PHE A 255 -26.71 9.75 28.62
CA PHE A 255 -25.97 8.50 28.50
C PHE A 255 -24.74 8.50 29.38
N THR A 256 -24.57 7.45 30.19
CA THR A 256 -23.43 7.28 31.08
C THR A 256 -22.14 6.87 30.33
N GLY A 257 -22.25 6.49 29.08
CA GLY A 257 -21.12 6.10 28.24
C GLY A 257 -21.56 5.64 26.85
N ASP A 258 -20.57 5.37 26.00
CA ASP A 258 -20.77 4.98 24.60
C ASP A 258 -21.43 3.59 24.43
N LYS A 259 -21.16 2.66 25.34
CA LYS A 259 -21.84 1.34 25.34
C LYS A 259 -23.31 1.47 25.74
N HIS A 260 -23.60 2.30 26.74
CA HIS A 260 -24.96 2.64 27.11
C HIS A 260 -25.71 3.26 25.93
N PHE A 261 -25.12 4.28 25.28
CA PHE A 261 -25.68 4.90 24.07
C PHE A 261 -25.98 3.88 22.98
N TRP A 262 -25.00 3.03 22.64
CA TRP A 262 -25.12 2.00 21.63
C TRP A 262 -26.24 0.99 21.94
N THR A 263 -26.32 0.52 23.20
CA THR A 263 -27.31 -0.49 23.58
C THR A 263 -28.72 0.09 23.52
N ALA A 264 -28.92 1.30 24.04
CA ALA A 264 -30.24 1.96 24.09
C ALA A 264 -30.75 2.39 22.69
N THR A 265 -29.83 2.68 21.73
CA THR A 265 -30.18 3.22 20.41
C THR A 265 -30.14 2.18 19.30
N CYS A 266 -29.16 1.29 19.31
CA CYS A 266 -28.87 0.38 18.20
C CYS A 266 -29.20 -1.08 18.50
N VAL A 267 -28.86 -1.60 19.68
CA VAL A 267 -29.09 -3.01 20.05
C VAL A 267 -30.58 -3.25 20.32
N ASP A 268 -31.18 -2.46 21.20
CA ASP A 268 -32.62 -2.45 21.47
C ASP A 268 -33.23 -1.22 20.82
N ARG A 269 -33.23 -1.19 19.48
CA ARG A 269 -33.69 -0.04 18.72
C ARG A 269 -35.13 0.33 19.04
N PRO A 270 -35.38 1.54 19.64
CA PRO A 270 -36.72 1.94 19.99
C PRO A 270 -37.53 2.32 18.75
N ARG A 271 -38.83 2.04 18.78
CA ARG A 271 -39.77 2.45 17.72
C ARG A 271 -40.61 3.66 18.10
N LYS A 272 -40.59 4.05 19.36
CA LYS A 272 -41.35 5.21 19.91
C LYS A 272 -40.50 5.90 20.96
N LEU A 273 -40.70 7.19 21.14
CA LEU A 273 -40.04 8.00 22.16
C LEU A 273 -40.16 7.41 23.57
N LYS A 274 -41.36 6.89 23.95
CA LYS A 274 -41.54 6.20 25.23
C LYS A 274 -40.58 5.05 25.42
N ASN A 275 -40.47 4.18 24.44
CA ASN A 275 -39.54 3.02 24.49
C ASN A 275 -38.09 3.48 24.57
N PHE A 276 -37.76 4.62 23.94
CA PHE A 276 -36.42 5.17 23.98
C PHE A 276 -36.07 5.67 25.39
N ALA A 277 -36.99 6.40 26.06
CA ALA A 277 -36.80 6.81 27.45
C ALA A 277 -36.65 5.60 28.40
N GLU A 278 -37.45 4.53 28.19
CA GLU A 278 -37.32 3.28 28.94
C GLU A 278 -35.97 2.61 28.72
N ASN A 279 -35.47 2.60 27.49
CA ASN A 279 -34.15 2.04 27.17
C ASN A 279 -32.99 2.80 27.82
N ILE A 280 -33.05 4.14 27.83
CA ILE A 280 -32.02 4.97 28.48
C ILE A 280 -31.87 4.56 29.96
N GLU A 281 -32.99 4.42 30.67
CA GLU A 281 -32.94 4.04 32.11
C GLU A 281 -32.54 2.57 32.29
N LYS A 282 -33.04 1.67 31.45
CA LYS A 282 -32.77 0.22 31.50
C LYS A 282 -31.28 -0.11 31.32
N TYR A 283 -30.63 0.56 30.37
CA TYR A 283 -29.23 0.25 29.97
C TYR A 283 -28.21 1.19 30.61
N ARG A 284 -28.59 2.07 31.50
CA ARG A 284 -27.71 2.97 32.24
C ARG A 284 -26.48 2.29 32.89
N PRO A 285 -26.57 1.05 33.40
CA PRO A 285 -25.40 0.35 33.99
C PRO A 285 -24.33 -0.08 33.00
N GLU A 286 -24.59 -0.09 31.70
CA GLU A 286 -23.64 -0.55 30.67
C GLU A 286 -22.39 0.33 30.57
N GLY A 287 -22.50 1.65 30.82
CA GLY A 287 -21.37 2.58 30.83
C GLY A 287 -20.65 2.69 29.49
N ASN A 288 -19.32 2.53 29.51
CA ASN A 288 -18.46 2.61 28.35
C ASN A 288 -18.04 1.23 27.82
N PHE A 289 -17.67 1.17 26.53
CA PHE A 289 -16.90 0.05 26.01
C PHE A 289 -15.51 0.02 26.64
N SER A 290 -14.94 -1.16 26.77
CA SER A 290 -13.51 -1.30 27.07
C SER A 290 -12.66 -0.82 25.90
N ASP A 291 -11.39 -0.52 26.15
CA ASP A 291 -10.46 -0.11 25.08
C ASP A 291 -10.25 -1.22 24.05
N ASP A 292 -10.21 -2.49 24.48
CA ASP A 292 -10.13 -3.62 23.56
C ASP A 292 -11.36 -3.71 22.64
N GLU A 293 -12.58 -3.53 23.17
CA GLU A 293 -13.80 -3.48 22.36
C GLU A 293 -13.74 -2.33 21.32
N ARG A 294 -13.28 -1.14 21.73
CA ARG A 294 -13.13 0.03 20.83
C ARG A 294 -12.08 -0.22 19.73
N ILE A 295 -10.93 -0.78 20.08
CA ILE A 295 -9.88 -1.13 19.14
C ILE A 295 -10.41 -2.12 18.11
N ASP A 296 -11.09 -3.18 18.58
CA ASP A 296 -11.66 -4.20 17.71
C ASP A 296 -12.73 -3.64 16.78
N PHE A 297 -13.59 -2.75 17.28
CA PHE A 297 -14.63 -2.10 16.44
C PHE A 297 -14.02 -1.24 15.35
N LEU A 298 -13.07 -0.38 15.68
CA LEU A 298 -12.39 0.47 14.71
C LEU A 298 -11.64 -0.36 13.67
N ALA A 299 -10.83 -1.32 14.10
CA ALA A 299 -10.08 -2.18 13.21
C ALA A 299 -10.99 -3.00 12.27
N ASN A 300 -12.08 -3.57 12.79
CA ASN A 300 -12.98 -4.43 12.00
C ASN A 300 -13.91 -3.63 11.08
N LEU A 301 -14.42 -2.48 11.54
CA LEU A 301 -15.40 -1.69 10.80
C LEU A 301 -14.75 -0.73 9.80
N THR A 302 -13.61 -0.14 10.13
CA THR A 302 -12.96 0.84 9.26
C THR A 302 -11.75 0.29 8.52
N GLY A 303 -11.23 -0.87 8.93
CA GLY A 303 -9.98 -1.44 8.43
C GLY A 303 -8.73 -0.70 8.90
N ILE A 304 -8.87 0.25 9.83
CA ILE A 304 -7.78 1.05 10.38
C ILE A 304 -7.57 0.63 11.84
N PHE A 305 -6.35 0.19 12.15
CA PHE A 305 -5.99 -0.15 13.51
C PHE A 305 -5.63 1.12 14.29
N PRO A 306 -6.27 1.41 15.44
CA PRO A 306 -6.04 2.65 16.19
C PRO A 306 -4.77 2.54 17.04
N ILE A 307 -3.59 2.62 16.42
CA ILE A 307 -2.27 2.44 17.07
C ILE A 307 -2.14 3.34 18.31
N ASN A 308 -2.62 4.58 18.24
CA ASN A 308 -2.53 5.55 19.34
C ASN A 308 -3.32 5.13 20.61
N MET A 309 -4.26 4.19 20.49
CA MET A 309 -4.96 3.62 21.66
C MET A 309 -4.17 2.49 22.33
N VAL A 310 -3.15 1.97 21.65
CA VAL A 310 -2.30 0.86 22.14
C VAL A 310 -0.92 1.35 22.56
N ILE A 311 -0.34 2.25 21.79
CA ILE A 311 0.94 2.90 22.07
C ILE A 311 0.65 4.31 22.61
N ASP A 312 0.66 4.45 23.91
CA ASP A 312 0.58 5.75 24.55
C ASP A 312 1.94 6.46 24.59
N GLY A 313 1.94 7.71 25.06
CA GLY A 313 3.17 8.50 25.15
C GLY A 313 4.21 7.90 26.10
N ALA A 314 3.80 7.15 27.12
CA ALA A 314 4.73 6.51 28.08
C ALA A 314 5.40 5.28 27.45
N ILE A 315 4.67 4.48 26.72
CA ILE A 315 5.21 3.34 25.96
C ILE A 315 6.16 3.85 24.88
N GLN A 316 5.75 4.87 24.10
CA GLN A 316 6.60 5.46 23.06
C GLN A 316 7.91 6.00 23.64
N ALA A 317 7.86 6.74 24.72
CA ALA A 317 9.06 7.28 25.37
C ALA A 317 10.02 6.18 25.85
N LYS A 318 9.51 5.04 26.34
CA LYS A 318 10.34 3.88 26.68
C LYS A 318 10.99 3.27 25.43
N LEU A 319 10.26 3.08 24.35
CA LEU A 319 10.78 2.53 23.10
C LEU A 319 11.91 3.41 22.54
N ASP A 320 11.71 4.73 22.56
CA ASP A 320 12.71 5.71 22.12
C ASP A 320 13.94 5.70 23.02
N GLN A 321 13.74 5.64 24.35
CA GLN A 321 14.82 5.58 25.33
C GLN A 321 15.73 4.35 25.14
N TYR A 322 15.15 3.20 24.81
CA TYR A 322 15.89 1.95 24.61
C TYR A 322 16.34 1.76 23.15
N GLY A 323 16.00 2.67 22.24
CA GLY A 323 16.36 2.59 20.82
C GLY A 323 15.80 1.33 20.13
N VAL A 324 14.60 0.87 20.52
CA VAL A 324 13.98 -0.33 19.94
C VAL A 324 13.16 0.07 18.73
N PRO A 325 13.57 -0.31 17.50
CA PRO A 325 12.87 0.05 16.28
C PRO A 325 11.55 -0.73 16.12
N PRO A 326 10.60 -0.21 15.33
CA PRO A 326 9.43 -0.98 14.92
C PRO A 326 9.85 -2.17 14.03
N ILE A 327 9.00 -3.19 13.94
CA ILE A 327 9.33 -4.42 13.19
C ILE A 327 9.60 -4.17 11.70
N SER A 328 8.99 -3.15 11.11
CA SER A 328 9.26 -2.75 9.72
C SER A 328 10.67 -2.21 9.49
N GLU A 329 11.33 -1.77 10.56
CA GLU A 329 12.69 -1.23 10.57
C GLU A 329 13.66 -2.16 11.32
N PHE A 330 13.32 -3.45 11.39
CA PHE A 330 14.13 -4.45 12.09
C PHE A 330 15.56 -4.49 11.53
N ASP A 331 16.51 -4.34 12.45
CA ASP A 331 17.93 -4.51 12.20
C ASP A 331 18.43 -5.82 12.86
N ALA A 332 19.04 -6.67 12.05
CA ALA A 332 19.57 -7.94 12.50
C ALA A 332 20.75 -7.79 13.49
N GLU A 333 21.50 -6.68 13.44
CA GLU A 333 22.60 -6.39 14.37
C GLU A 333 22.05 -6.04 15.77
N LEU A 334 20.97 -5.27 15.85
CA LEU A 334 20.25 -5.00 17.09
C LEU A 334 19.55 -6.25 17.65
N GLY A 335 19.07 -7.12 16.76
CA GLY A 335 18.42 -8.38 17.10
C GLY A 335 17.11 -8.26 17.86
N MET A 336 16.54 -7.05 17.99
CA MET A 336 15.27 -6.79 18.65
C MET A 336 14.47 -5.72 17.91
N CYS A 337 13.13 -5.78 18.04
CA CYS A 337 12.19 -4.77 17.54
C CYS A 337 10.90 -4.83 18.35
N TRP A 338 9.95 -3.94 18.05
CA TRP A 338 8.64 -4.00 18.68
C TRP A 338 7.52 -4.12 17.65
N CYS A 339 6.40 -4.68 18.08
CA CYS A 339 5.17 -4.75 17.29
C CYS A 339 3.94 -4.83 18.22
N ILE A 340 2.76 -4.59 17.65
CA ILE A 340 1.48 -4.82 18.31
C ILE A 340 0.90 -6.13 17.76
N VAL A 341 0.54 -7.04 18.62
CA VAL A 341 -0.14 -8.30 18.26
C VAL A 341 -1.59 -7.98 17.89
N ARG A 342 -2.01 -8.36 16.69
CA ARG A 342 -3.41 -8.23 16.23
C ARG A 342 -4.18 -9.54 16.42
N GLU A 343 -3.60 -10.63 15.96
CA GLU A 343 -4.24 -11.94 16.02
C GLU A 343 -3.20 -13.03 16.24
N VAL A 344 -3.59 -14.04 17.00
CA VAL A 344 -2.77 -15.24 17.25
C VAL A 344 -3.53 -16.48 16.77
N THR A 345 -3.06 -17.06 15.69
CA THR A 345 -3.62 -18.30 15.12
C THR A 345 -2.79 -19.50 15.54
N LYS A 346 -3.42 -20.50 16.17
CA LYS A 346 -2.79 -21.79 16.51
C LYS A 346 -2.76 -22.72 15.31
N LYS A 347 -1.58 -23.22 14.93
CA LYS A 347 -1.40 -24.15 13.80
C LYS A 347 -0.57 -25.35 14.20
N LYS A 348 -0.69 -26.46 13.44
CA LYS A 348 0.13 -27.66 13.59
C LYS A 348 1.00 -27.87 12.36
N THR A 349 2.24 -28.29 12.56
CA THR A 349 3.12 -28.75 11.50
C THR A 349 2.64 -30.12 10.96
N LYS A 350 3.19 -30.58 9.83
CA LYS A 350 2.92 -31.92 9.29
C LYS A 350 3.22 -33.03 10.32
N ASN A 351 4.14 -32.80 11.25
CA ASN A 351 4.53 -33.74 12.32
C ASN A 351 3.74 -33.51 13.63
N GLY A 352 2.61 -32.79 13.59
CA GLY A 352 1.74 -32.54 14.74
C GLY A 352 2.23 -31.53 15.76
N LYS A 353 3.44 -30.95 15.61
CA LYS A 353 3.96 -29.95 16.53
C LYS A 353 3.19 -28.62 16.42
N LEU A 354 2.79 -28.06 17.56
CA LEU A 354 2.09 -26.80 17.64
C LEU A 354 3.04 -25.62 17.39
N PHE A 355 2.55 -24.60 16.69
CA PHE A 355 3.19 -23.30 16.55
C PHE A 355 2.12 -22.21 16.42
N TYR A 356 2.50 -20.97 16.73
CA TYR A 356 1.62 -19.83 16.52
C TYR A 356 2.01 -19.10 15.25
N VAL A 357 1.01 -18.58 14.57
CA VAL A 357 1.13 -17.54 13.53
C VAL A 357 0.54 -16.29 14.12
N VAL A 358 1.38 -15.29 14.33
CA VAL A 358 1.01 -13.99 14.90
C VAL A 358 0.95 -12.99 13.76
N ASP A 359 -0.21 -12.41 13.54
CA ASP A 359 -0.37 -11.24 12.68
C ASP A 359 -0.15 -9.99 13.55
N ALA A 360 0.86 -9.21 13.22
CA ALA A 360 1.30 -8.04 13.97
C ALA A 360 1.34 -6.79 13.11
N ILE A 361 1.33 -5.63 13.75
CA ILE A 361 1.42 -4.31 13.12
C ILE A 361 2.34 -3.41 13.92
N ASP A 362 2.91 -2.39 13.31
CA ASP A 362 3.69 -1.34 13.98
C ASP A 362 3.16 0.08 13.68
N ASN A 363 3.85 1.11 14.16
CA ASN A 363 3.47 2.51 13.95
C ASN A 363 3.56 2.98 12.48
N ASN A 364 4.29 2.25 11.64
CA ASN A 364 4.32 2.48 10.20
C ASN A 364 3.16 1.79 9.46
N SER A 365 2.22 1.17 10.21
CA SER A 365 1.11 0.35 9.71
C SER A 365 1.55 -0.79 8.79
N VAL A 366 2.77 -1.27 9.00
CA VAL A 366 3.27 -2.43 8.27
C VAL A 366 2.76 -3.70 8.95
N GLN A 367 1.89 -4.42 8.24
CA GLN A 367 1.40 -5.71 8.71
C GLN A 367 2.46 -6.78 8.47
N THR A 368 2.84 -7.45 9.53
CA THR A 368 3.90 -8.47 9.53
C THR A 368 3.39 -9.76 10.13
N ARG A 369 3.77 -10.87 9.51
CA ARG A 369 3.44 -12.21 10.02
C ARG A 369 4.65 -12.86 10.65
N ILE A 370 4.51 -13.25 11.92
CA ILE A 370 5.59 -13.85 12.73
C ILE A 370 5.21 -15.29 13.05
N ARG A 371 6.13 -16.24 12.83
CA ARG A 371 5.95 -17.65 13.19
C ARG A 371 6.65 -17.94 14.50
N CYS A 372 5.92 -18.35 15.53
CA CYS A 372 6.46 -18.72 16.82
C CYS A 372 6.52 -20.24 16.93
N TRP A 373 7.72 -20.79 16.82
CA TRP A 373 7.95 -22.24 16.84
C TRP A 373 8.13 -22.78 18.27
N SER A 374 7.69 -24.02 18.48
CA SER A 374 7.89 -24.74 19.75
C SER A 374 7.18 -24.11 20.96
N VAL A 375 5.98 -23.58 20.73
CA VAL A 375 5.15 -22.95 21.78
C VAL A 375 4.46 -23.99 22.67
N ASN A 376 4.31 -23.65 23.96
CA ASN A 376 3.50 -24.39 24.92
C ASN A 376 2.19 -23.58 25.18
N PRO A 377 1.01 -24.05 24.78
CA PRO A 377 -0.24 -23.30 24.89
C PRO A 377 -0.66 -22.95 26.33
N GLU A 378 -0.15 -23.67 27.33
CA GLU A 378 -0.48 -23.42 28.74
C GLU A 378 0.38 -22.33 29.39
N ARG A 379 1.53 -22.05 28.80
CA ARG A 379 2.51 -21.08 29.33
C ARG A 379 2.77 -19.90 28.43
N ASP A 380 2.69 -20.12 27.10
CA ASP A 380 3.04 -19.15 26.08
C ASP A 380 1.78 -18.43 25.63
N LEU A 381 1.37 -17.38 26.38
CA LEU A 381 0.18 -16.59 26.08
C LEU A 381 0.60 -15.27 25.43
N LEU A 382 0.02 -14.97 24.27
CA LEU A 382 0.08 -13.67 23.60
C LEU A 382 -1.33 -13.09 23.55
N TYR A 383 -1.45 -11.84 23.91
CA TYR A 383 -2.73 -11.13 23.94
C TYR A 383 -2.84 -10.19 22.74
N ALA A 384 -3.99 -10.21 22.07
CA ALA A 384 -4.30 -9.26 21.02
C ALA A 384 -4.38 -7.83 21.59
N ASN A 385 -4.18 -6.85 20.71
CA ASN A 385 -4.20 -5.43 21.04
C ASN A 385 -3.19 -5.02 22.12
N ARG A 386 -2.07 -5.75 22.22
CA ARG A 386 -0.98 -5.43 23.15
C ARG A 386 0.34 -5.26 22.41
N PRO A 387 1.15 -4.27 22.82
CA PRO A 387 2.47 -4.05 22.28
C PRO A 387 3.49 -5.00 22.92
N TYR A 388 4.39 -5.51 22.09
CA TYR A 388 5.46 -6.39 22.53
C TYR A 388 6.79 -5.95 21.94
N MET A 389 7.83 -5.96 22.78
CA MET A 389 9.20 -6.02 22.32
C MET A 389 9.54 -7.47 22.03
N ILE A 390 10.15 -7.75 20.89
CA ILE A 390 10.43 -9.10 20.43
C ILE A 390 11.88 -9.25 19.96
N LYS A 391 12.40 -10.49 20.04
CA LYS A 391 13.69 -10.90 19.49
C LYS A 391 13.46 -11.89 18.34
N PRO A 392 13.14 -11.43 17.15
CA PRO A 392 12.86 -12.30 16.03
C PRO A 392 14.14 -12.70 15.29
N GLN A 393 14.04 -13.77 14.50
CA GLN A 393 14.95 -14.10 13.43
C GLN A 393 14.26 -13.81 12.11
N TYR A 394 14.97 -13.18 11.19
CA TYR A 394 14.48 -12.93 9.83
C TYR A 394 15.15 -13.84 8.82
N ASN A 395 14.36 -14.35 7.87
CA ASN A 395 14.83 -15.14 6.76
C ASN A 395 14.10 -14.70 5.49
N GLU A 396 14.84 -14.45 4.40
CA GLU A 396 14.26 -13.95 3.14
C GLU A 396 13.13 -14.83 2.58
N THR A 397 13.22 -16.14 2.75
CA THR A 397 12.24 -17.11 2.23
C THR A 397 10.99 -17.21 3.11
N TRP A 398 11.15 -17.13 4.44
CA TRP A 398 10.09 -17.45 5.42
C TRP A 398 9.63 -16.26 6.24
N GLY A 399 10.31 -15.11 6.15
CA GLY A 399 10.05 -13.91 6.94
C GLY A 399 10.45 -14.07 8.40
N PHE A 400 9.74 -13.38 9.29
CA PHE A 400 10.02 -13.34 10.73
C PHE A 400 9.60 -14.62 11.46
N SER A 401 10.44 -15.04 12.40
CA SER A 401 10.12 -16.14 13.30
C SER A 401 10.79 -15.98 14.68
N THR A 402 10.20 -16.59 15.70
CA THR A 402 10.82 -16.76 17.03
C THR A 402 10.86 -18.24 17.39
N ARG A 403 11.87 -18.65 18.16
CA ARG A 403 12.06 -20.03 18.62
C ARG A 403 12.21 -20.10 20.12
N GLY A 404 11.75 -21.18 20.72
CA GLY A 404 11.81 -21.43 22.15
C GLY A 404 10.62 -20.83 22.91
N SER A 405 10.75 -20.70 24.23
CA SER A 405 9.68 -20.11 25.06
C SER A 405 9.42 -18.67 24.67
N LEU A 406 8.15 -18.32 24.50
CA LEU A 406 7.74 -16.95 24.18
C LEU A 406 8.19 -15.95 25.25
N ASN A 407 8.20 -16.33 26.52
CA ASN A 407 8.61 -15.46 27.62
C ASN A 407 10.05 -14.93 27.48
N ASN A 408 10.90 -15.62 26.72
CA ASN A 408 12.28 -15.17 26.45
C ASN A 408 12.41 -14.32 25.19
N ALA A 409 11.48 -14.46 24.27
CA ALA A 409 11.51 -13.79 22.95
C ALA A 409 10.47 -12.66 22.82
N TRP A 410 9.49 -12.59 23.72
CA TRP A 410 8.38 -11.64 23.70
C TRP A 410 8.22 -11.02 25.08
N VAL A 411 8.33 -9.71 25.17
CA VAL A 411 8.11 -8.93 26.40
C VAL A 411 6.99 -7.94 26.12
N MET A 412 5.89 -8.07 26.86
CA MET A 412 4.76 -7.15 26.76
C MET A 412 5.17 -5.78 27.31
N LEU A 413 4.80 -4.72 26.60
CA LEU A 413 5.06 -3.33 26.98
C LEU A 413 3.76 -2.73 27.54
N GLY A 414 3.81 -2.20 28.73
CA GLY A 414 2.67 -1.59 29.41
C GLY A 414 2.15 -2.37 30.59
#